data_fc4d6238eb10f41e088b88e654b65515
#
_entry.id   fc4d6238eb10f41e088b88e654b65515
#
_cell.length_a   1.000
_cell.length_b   1.000
_cell.length_c   1.000
_cell.angle_alpha   90.00
_cell.angle_beta   90.00
_cell.angle_gamma   90.00
#
_symmetry.space_group_name_H-M   'P 1'
#
loop_
_entity.id
_entity.type
_entity.pdbx_description
1 polymer ?
#
loop_
_entity_poly.entity_id
_entity_poly.type
_entity_poly.pdbx_seq_one_letter_code
_entity_poly.pdbx_strand_id
1 'polypeptide(L)'
;MAMQDTLHALADPTRREILNLLKQSRMSAGDIVKNFSVSGAAISRHLSVLKEAGLIRDEREGKFIYYELNTTVLEGIMLSLIHI
;
A
#
# COMPACT_ATOMS: atom_id res chain seq x y z
N MET A 1 5.22 -9.99 -11.40
CA MET A 1 4.90 -10.03 -9.96
C MET A 1 4.28 -11.38 -9.62
N ALA A 2 4.78 -12.06 -8.60
CA ALA A 2 4.26 -13.36 -8.23
C ALA A 2 2.99 -13.21 -7.38
N MET A 3 2.03 -14.10 -7.57
CA MET A 3 0.82 -14.15 -6.76
C MET A 3 1.12 -14.29 -5.27
N GLN A 4 2.19 -15.01 -4.93
CA GLN A 4 2.62 -15.18 -3.55
C GLN A 4 2.96 -13.84 -2.88
N ASP A 5 3.60 -12.92 -3.60
CA ASP A 5 3.95 -11.61 -3.06
C ASP A 5 2.70 -10.79 -2.77
N THR A 6 1.71 -10.88 -3.64
CA THR A 6 0.43 -10.21 -3.46
C THR A 6 -0.30 -10.75 -2.24
N LEU A 7 -0.41 -12.08 -2.12
CA LEU A 7 -1.08 -12.71 -0.97
C LEU A 7 -0.37 -12.38 0.33
N HIS A 8 0.96 -12.42 0.33
CA HIS A 8 1.75 -12.06 1.50
C HIS A 8 1.48 -10.61 1.93
N ALA A 9 1.50 -9.69 0.96
CA ALA A 9 1.26 -8.28 1.25
C ALA A 9 -0.14 -8.06 1.83
N LEU A 10 -1.15 -8.76 1.33
CA LEU A 10 -2.54 -8.62 1.78
C LEU A 10 -2.86 -9.40 3.06
N ALA A 11 -1.95 -10.24 3.53
CA ALA A 11 -2.18 -11.05 4.73
C ALA A 11 -2.12 -10.26 6.03
N ASP A 12 -1.47 -9.10 6.03
CA ASP A 12 -1.30 -8.30 7.23
C ASP A 12 -2.40 -7.23 7.35
N PRO A 13 -3.09 -7.13 8.50
CA PRO A 13 -4.18 -6.17 8.64
C PRO A 13 -3.72 -4.71 8.55
N THR A 14 -2.52 -4.38 9.02
CA THR A 14 -2.00 -3.02 8.92
C THR A 14 -1.77 -2.65 7.46
N ARG A 15 -1.24 -3.57 6.66
CA ARG A 15 -1.04 -3.31 5.24
C ARG A 15 -2.36 -3.12 4.50
N ARG A 16 -3.39 -3.91 4.83
CA ARG A 16 -4.73 -3.70 4.27
C ARG A 16 -5.28 -2.33 4.62
N GLU A 17 -5.05 -1.87 5.86
CA GLU A 17 -5.50 -0.57 6.30
C GLU A 17 -4.79 0.57 5.57
N ILE A 18 -3.50 0.42 5.30
CA ILE A 18 -2.76 1.38 4.48
C ILE A 18 -3.39 1.49 3.09
N LEU A 19 -3.71 0.37 2.47
CA LEU A 19 -4.37 0.38 1.17
C LEU A 19 -5.72 1.09 1.22
N ASN A 20 -6.49 0.88 2.29
CA ASN A 20 -7.76 1.57 2.48
C ASN A 20 -7.60 3.09 2.58
N LEU A 21 -6.57 3.54 3.30
CA LEU A 21 -6.28 4.97 3.37
C LEU A 21 -5.96 5.54 1.99
N LEU A 22 -5.14 4.85 1.22
CA LEU A 22 -4.71 5.31 -0.08
C LEU A 22 -5.81 5.27 -1.14
N LYS A 23 -6.90 4.55 -0.89
CA LYS A 23 -8.07 4.61 -1.77
C LYS A 23 -8.66 6.01 -1.88
N GLN A 24 -8.54 6.80 -0.82
CA GLN A 24 -9.15 8.13 -0.77
C GLN A 24 -8.30 9.17 -1.46
N SER A 25 -6.98 9.09 -1.28
CA SER A 25 -6.04 10.01 -1.92
C SER A 25 -4.62 9.51 -1.68
N ARG A 26 -3.70 10.00 -2.50
CA ARG A 26 -2.28 9.77 -2.22
C ARG A 26 -1.90 10.46 -0.91
N MET A 27 -0.95 9.90 -0.19
CA MET A 27 -0.53 10.41 1.12
C MET A 27 0.98 10.36 1.26
N SER A 28 1.53 11.34 1.96
CA SER A 28 2.95 11.28 2.34
C SER A 28 3.17 10.20 3.39
N ALA A 29 4.41 9.72 3.49
CA ALA A 29 4.77 8.73 4.50
C ALA A 29 4.42 9.22 5.90
N GLY A 30 4.71 10.51 6.20
CA GLY A 30 4.38 11.09 7.50
C GLY A 30 2.89 11.08 7.80
N ASP A 31 2.07 11.39 6.81
CA ASP A 31 0.63 11.39 7.00
C ASP A 31 0.09 9.97 7.21
N ILE A 32 0.66 8.99 6.53
CA ILE A 32 0.28 7.59 6.76
C ILE A 32 0.59 7.19 8.20
N VAL A 33 1.79 7.50 8.68
CA VAL A 33 2.21 7.16 10.05
C VAL A 33 1.24 7.71 11.10
N LYS A 34 0.71 8.91 10.89
CA LYS A 34 -0.21 9.55 11.84
C LYS A 34 -1.50 8.77 12.05
N ASN A 35 -1.85 7.87 11.15
CA ASN A 35 -3.07 7.10 11.24
C ASN A 35 -2.91 5.78 12.01
N PHE A 36 -1.71 5.51 12.50
CA PHE A 36 -1.42 4.22 13.17
C PHE A 36 -0.76 4.45 14.51
N SER A 37 -0.95 3.50 15.42
CA SER A 37 -0.30 3.52 16.73
C SER A 37 1.04 2.78 16.74
N VAL A 38 1.45 2.23 15.60
CA VAL A 38 2.75 1.56 15.47
C VAL A 38 3.84 2.54 15.06
N SER A 39 5.10 2.14 15.19
CA SER A 39 6.23 3.02 14.91
C SER A 39 6.33 3.38 13.43
N GLY A 40 6.98 4.51 13.14
CA GLY A 40 7.28 4.88 11.76
C GLY A 40 8.14 3.84 11.05
N ALA A 41 9.06 3.20 11.76
CA ALA A 41 9.89 2.13 11.20
C ALA A 41 9.03 0.93 10.76
N ALA A 42 8.02 0.57 11.56
CA ALA A 42 7.10 -0.52 11.19
C ALA A 42 6.29 -0.15 9.95
N ILE A 43 5.79 1.09 9.88
CA ILE A 43 5.04 1.56 8.71
C ILE A 43 5.94 1.56 7.46
N SER A 44 7.19 2.02 7.58
CA SER A 44 8.13 1.98 6.46
C SER A 44 8.32 0.57 5.92
N ARG A 45 8.40 -0.42 6.82
CA ARG A 45 8.53 -1.82 6.41
C ARG A 45 7.29 -2.29 5.66
N HIS A 46 6.09 -1.95 6.16
CA HIS A 46 4.85 -2.30 5.49
C HIS A 46 4.75 -1.66 4.11
N LEU A 47 5.16 -0.39 3.99
CA LEU A 47 5.16 0.29 2.70
C LEU A 47 6.12 -0.37 1.71
N SER A 48 7.29 -0.82 2.18
CA SER A 48 8.24 -1.54 1.34
C SER A 48 7.66 -2.85 0.82
N VAL A 49 6.98 -3.60 1.67
CA VAL A 49 6.33 -4.86 1.26
C VAL A 49 5.26 -4.60 0.21
N LEU A 50 4.42 -3.59 0.43
CA LEU A 50 3.36 -3.22 -0.52
C LEU A 50 3.95 -2.76 -1.86
N LYS A 51 5.03 -1.98 -1.82
CA LYS A 51 5.68 -1.49 -3.02
C LYS A 51 6.33 -2.64 -3.81
N GLU A 52 7.03 -3.54 -3.12
CA GLU A 52 7.65 -4.70 -3.78
C GLU A 52 6.60 -5.61 -4.40
N ALA A 53 5.43 -5.72 -3.80
CA ALA A 53 4.32 -6.48 -4.36
C ALA A 53 3.64 -5.76 -5.53
N GLY A 54 4.03 -4.52 -5.81
CA GLY A 54 3.47 -3.73 -6.91
C GLY A 54 2.09 -3.16 -6.62
N LEU A 55 1.63 -3.16 -5.37
CA LEU A 55 0.31 -2.69 -5.01
C LEU A 55 0.24 -1.17 -4.82
N ILE A 56 1.38 -0.56 -4.53
CA ILE A 56 1.50 0.89 -4.39
C ILE A 56 2.71 1.38 -5.16
N ARG A 57 2.71 2.68 -5.46
CA ARG A 57 3.84 3.37 -6.06
C ARG A 57 4.23 4.53 -5.16
N ASP A 58 5.47 4.97 -5.25
CA ASP A 58 5.92 6.16 -4.58
C ASP A 58 6.44 7.18 -5.58
N GLU A 59 6.36 8.44 -5.17
CA GLU A 59 6.85 9.56 -5.97
C GLU A 59 7.40 10.62 -5.03
N ARG A 60 8.60 11.09 -5.32
CA ARG A 60 9.20 12.15 -4.53
C ARG A 60 8.76 13.51 -5.06
N GLU A 61 8.27 14.36 -4.16
CA GLU A 61 7.98 15.76 -4.46
C GLU A 61 8.68 16.63 -3.40
N GLY A 62 9.73 17.33 -3.81
CA GLY A 62 10.54 18.10 -2.89
C GLY A 62 11.21 17.19 -1.86
N LYS A 63 10.94 17.44 -0.59
CA LYS A 63 11.46 16.64 0.52
C LYS A 63 10.49 15.58 1.03
N PHE A 64 9.34 15.43 0.36
CA PHE A 64 8.34 14.45 0.76
C PHE A 64 8.28 13.30 -0.24
N ILE A 65 7.95 12.11 0.27
CA ILE A 65 7.64 10.96 -0.56
C ILE A 65 6.15 10.68 -0.40
N TYR A 66 5.43 10.65 -1.52
CA TYR A 66 4.01 10.35 -1.55
C TYR A 66 3.78 8.95 -2.06
N TYR A 67 2.81 8.28 -1.49
CA TYR A 67 2.42 6.94 -1.87
C TYR A 67 1.02 6.96 -2.46
N GLU A 68 0.79 6.14 -3.48
CA GLU A 68 -0.52 6.02 -4.10
C GLU A 68 -0.74 4.57 -4.54
N LEU A 69 -2.00 4.20 -4.70
CA LEU A 69 -2.34 2.86 -5.18
C LEU A 69 -1.88 2.67 -6.61
N ASN A 70 -1.38 1.47 -6.90
CA ASN A 70 -1.20 1.04 -8.28
C ASN A 70 -2.54 0.47 -8.75
N THR A 71 -3.39 1.34 -9.29
CA THR A 71 -4.77 0.99 -9.60
C THR A 71 -4.89 -0.12 -10.63
N THR A 72 -3.95 -0.21 -11.56
CA THR A 72 -3.96 -1.26 -12.59
C THR A 72 -3.89 -2.65 -11.97
N VAL A 73 -2.99 -2.84 -11.01
CA VAL A 73 -2.83 -4.14 -10.34
C VAL A 73 -4.03 -4.43 -9.44
N LEU A 74 -4.46 -3.43 -8.66
CA LEU A 74 -5.57 -3.61 -7.73
C LEU A 74 -6.90 -3.84 -8.43
N GLU A 75 -7.13 -3.18 -9.56
CA GLU A 75 -8.32 -3.44 -10.37
C GLU A 75 -8.36 -4.89 -10.86
N GLY A 76 -7.22 -5.42 -11.29
CA GLY A 76 -7.14 -6.82 -11.69
C GLY A 76 -7.48 -7.76 -10.57
N ILE A 77 -6.97 -7.50 -9.36
CA ILE A 77 -7.27 -8.30 -8.17
C ILE A 77 -8.75 -8.21 -7.82
N MET A 78 -9.30 -7.00 -7.79
CA MET A 78 -10.70 -6.79 -7.46
C MET A 78 -11.65 -7.46 -8.44
N LEU A 79 -11.35 -7.37 -9.72
CA LEU A 79 -12.15 -8.04 -10.75
C LEU A 79 -12.12 -9.56 -10.57
N SER A 80 -10.96 -10.11 -10.22
CA SER A 80 -10.84 -11.54 -9.93
C SER A 80 -11.70 -11.95 -8.75
N LEU A 81 -11.75 -11.12 -7.71
CA LEU A 81 -12.56 -11.41 -6.51
C LEU A 81 -14.05 -11.29 -6.78
N ILE A 82 -14.45 -10.34 -7.62
CA ILE A 82 -15.86 -10.14 -7.96
C ILE A 82 -16.42 -11.31 -8.75
N HIS A 83 -15.59 -11.95 -9.54
CA HIS A 83 -16.01 -13.09 -10.36
C HIS A 83 -16.02 -14.42 -9.62
N ILE A 84 -15.60 -14.42 -8.38
CA ILE A 84 -15.68 -15.59 -7.53
C ILE A 84 -17.04 -15.63 -6.83
#